data_4639947ae12608cc22c20c6521c1830a
#
_entry.id   4639947ae12608cc22c20c6521c1830a
#
_cell.length_a   1.000
_cell.length_b   1.000
_cell.length_c   1.000
_cell.angle_alpha   90.00
_cell.angle_beta   90.00
_cell.angle_gamma   90.00
#
_symmetry.space_group_name_H-M   'P 1'
#
loop_
_entity.id
_entity.type
_entity.pdbx_description
1 polymer ?
#
loop_
_entity_poly.entity_id
_entity_poly.type
_entity_poly.pdbx_seq_one_letter_code
_entity_poly.pdbx_strand_id
1 'polypeptide(L)'
;MLFTSEQVSHGHPDKICDQISDAVVTDCLRHDRNSRVAVEAMIKDNHVTVAGEITSKHEPNIRSLVSPILFTAEPQIYHDFDLQTQITSQSPDIALGVDKKGAGDQGMMHGYATSETTKMLPLPFVLATEAVLRLEDRDHTALLPDAKAQVTYDYGKKRIDTFLISTQHKEDVDPKDVRYLCSRIMKRVAESYGLNEDFRVLVNPTGRFVTGGSFADTGVTGRKIICDTYGGVCRHGGGAFSGKDPTKVDRSGAYMARKIAKVCCVTDSRNAARCSWPTPSAWKNRSASPWTHSIPARFPPRIWSAGFESIMI
;
A
#
# COMPACT_ATOMS: atom_id res chain seq x y z
N MET A 1 -4.59 23.11 12.16
CA MET A 1 -4.70 21.70 12.57
C MET A 1 -3.55 20.96 11.93
N LEU A 2 -2.70 20.34 12.76
CA LEU A 2 -1.59 19.50 12.28
C LEU A 2 -2.11 18.10 11.93
N PHE A 3 -1.62 17.56 10.83
CA PHE A 3 -1.84 16.18 10.44
C PHE A 3 -0.52 15.58 9.93
N THR A 4 -0.24 14.35 10.34
CA THR A 4 0.99 13.63 9.99
C THR A 4 0.66 12.40 9.18
N SER A 5 1.41 12.18 8.10
CA SER A 5 1.31 10.99 7.27
C SER A 5 2.69 10.44 6.96
N GLU A 6 2.77 9.14 6.71
CA GLU A 6 4.04 8.47 6.43
C GLU A 6 3.94 7.56 5.20
N GLN A 7 5.11 7.24 4.63
CA GLN A 7 5.30 6.26 3.59
C GLN A 7 6.62 5.52 3.80
N VAL A 8 6.70 4.29 3.30
CA VAL A 8 7.90 3.46 3.35
C VAL A 8 8.37 3.08 1.95
N SER A 9 9.67 2.81 1.79
CA SER A 9 10.29 2.42 0.52
C SER A 9 10.02 0.95 0.16
N HIS A 10 10.36 0.60 -1.09
CA HIS A 10 10.31 -0.78 -1.58
C HIS A 10 11.26 -1.72 -0.81
N GLY A 11 12.37 -1.20 -0.26
CA GLY A 11 13.34 -1.95 0.56
C GLY A 11 12.97 -2.10 2.04
N HIS A 12 11.83 -1.54 2.48
CA HIS A 12 11.33 -1.83 3.82
C HIS A 12 10.92 -3.30 3.92
N PRO A 13 11.28 -4.07 4.98
CA PRO A 13 11.07 -5.51 5.03
C PRO A 13 9.62 -5.94 4.82
N ASP A 14 8.63 -5.22 5.36
CA ASP A 14 7.22 -5.52 5.10
C ASP A 14 6.86 -5.29 3.61
N LYS A 15 7.46 -4.28 2.94
CA LYS A 15 7.20 -4.04 1.51
C LYS A 15 7.91 -5.03 0.60
N ILE A 16 9.03 -5.58 1.02
CA ILE A 16 9.66 -6.73 0.34
C ILE A 16 8.68 -7.92 0.33
N CYS A 17 8.07 -8.22 1.48
CA CYS A 17 7.08 -9.30 1.59
C CYS A 17 5.82 -9.03 0.75
N ASP A 18 5.33 -7.79 0.72
CA ASP A 18 4.22 -7.37 -0.14
C ASP A 18 4.54 -7.60 -1.62
N GLN A 19 5.74 -7.22 -2.07
CA GLN A 19 6.19 -7.44 -3.45
C GLN A 19 6.31 -8.93 -3.79
N ILE A 20 6.86 -9.75 -2.88
CA ILE A 20 6.94 -11.21 -3.06
C ILE A 20 5.55 -11.80 -3.24
N SER A 21 4.62 -11.48 -2.36
CA SER A 21 3.25 -11.99 -2.40
C SER A 21 2.53 -11.57 -3.68
N ASP A 22 2.66 -10.31 -4.10
CA ASP A 22 2.05 -9.81 -5.35
C ASP A 22 2.73 -10.33 -6.62
N ALA A 23 4.02 -10.69 -6.58
CA ALA A 23 4.69 -11.36 -7.68
C ALA A 23 4.08 -12.75 -7.94
N VAL A 24 3.78 -13.51 -6.88
CA VAL A 24 3.10 -14.81 -6.98
C VAL A 24 1.70 -14.66 -7.57
N VAL A 25 0.91 -13.72 -7.07
CA VAL A 25 -0.43 -13.42 -7.64
C VAL A 25 -0.33 -13.07 -9.11
N THR A 26 0.62 -12.21 -9.46
CA THR A 26 0.81 -11.73 -10.84
C THR A 26 1.19 -12.87 -11.78
N ASP A 27 2.09 -13.76 -11.36
CA ASP A 27 2.53 -14.90 -12.14
C ASP A 27 1.37 -15.89 -12.36
N CYS A 28 0.65 -16.25 -11.32
CA CYS A 28 -0.52 -17.11 -11.41
C CYS A 28 -1.58 -16.56 -12.38
N LEU A 29 -1.94 -15.27 -12.24
CA LEU A 29 -2.98 -14.65 -13.06
C LEU A 29 -2.56 -14.44 -14.52
N ARG A 30 -1.28 -14.29 -14.81
CA ARG A 30 -0.76 -14.23 -16.19
C ARG A 30 -0.95 -15.55 -16.94
N HIS A 31 -0.77 -16.67 -16.25
CA HIS A 31 -0.86 -18.00 -16.86
C HIS A 31 -2.27 -18.61 -16.75
N ASP A 32 -3.01 -18.30 -15.69
CA ASP A 32 -4.41 -18.71 -15.52
C ASP A 32 -5.21 -17.59 -14.86
N ARG A 33 -6.06 -16.93 -15.65
CA ARG A 33 -6.93 -15.83 -15.18
C ARG A 33 -7.92 -16.22 -14.08
N ASN A 34 -8.19 -17.52 -13.93
CA ASN A 34 -9.10 -18.05 -12.92
C ASN A 34 -8.38 -18.49 -11.65
N SER A 35 -7.08 -18.24 -11.53
CA SER A 35 -6.31 -18.56 -10.33
C SER A 35 -6.94 -17.96 -9.10
N ARG A 36 -6.96 -18.76 -8.02
CA ARG A 36 -7.31 -18.33 -6.66
C ARG A 36 -6.03 -18.31 -5.85
N VAL A 37 -5.67 -17.15 -5.36
CA VAL A 37 -4.39 -16.93 -4.67
C VAL A 37 -4.62 -16.13 -3.39
N ALA A 38 -4.11 -16.68 -2.29
CA ALA A 38 -4.01 -16.00 -1.01
C ALA A 38 -2.66 -16.40 -0.40
N VAL A 39 -1.62 -15.61 -0.64
CA VAL A 39 -0.25 -15.91 -0.24
C VAL A 39 0.31 -14.80 0.61
N GLU A 40 1.03 -15.19 1.64
CA GLU A 40 1.77 -14.28 2.52
C GLU A 40 3.24 -14.66 2.50
N ALA A 41 4.09 -13.68 2.73
CA ALA A 41 5.52 -13.86 2.86
C ALA A 41 6.01 -13.29 4.20
N MET A 42 7.07 -13.91 4.72
CA MET A 42 7.85 -13.40 5.84
C MET A 42 9.32 -13.40 5.45
N ILE A 43 10.04 -12.35 5.84
CA ILE A 43 11.49 -12.28 5.67
C ILE A 43 12.15 -11.89 6.99
N LYS A 44 13.24 -12.59 7.32
CA LYS A 44 14.15 -12.23 8.42
C LYS A 44 15.56 -12.68 8.08
N ASP A 45 16.50 -11.75 8.14
CA ASP A 45 17.88 -11.96 7.67
C ASP A 45 17.88 -12.50 6.22
N ASN A 46 18.47 -13.65 5.95
CA ASN A 46 18.43 -14.32 4.64
C ASN A 46 17.33 -15.39 4.50
N HIS A 47 16.43 -15.53 5.49
CA HIS A 47 15.36 -16.51 5.46
C HIS A 47 14.07 -15.88 4.89
N VAL A 48 13.53 -16.51 3.87
CA VAL A 48 12.24 -16.13 3.24
C VAL A 48 11.28 -17.31 3.37
N THR A 49 10.13 -17.06 3.96
CA THR A 49 9.02 -18.04 4.02
C THR A 49 7.87 -17.50 3.18
N VAL A 50 7.32 -18.36 2.30
CA VAL A 50 6.10 -18.05 1.52
C VAL A 50 5.08 -19.15 1.81
N ALA A 51 3.94 -18.76 2.34
CA ALA A 51 2.88 -19.67 2.72
C ALA A 51 1.51 -19.16 2.25
N GLY A 52 0.55 -20.10 2.08
CA GLY A 52 -0.81 -19.74 1.71
C GLY A 52 -1.47 -20.75 0.76
N GLU A 53 -2.48 -20.30 0.04
CA GLU A 53 -3.28 -21.13 -0.84
C GLU A 53 -3.19 -20.66 -2.29
N ILE A 54 -2.94 -21.62 -3.20
CA ILE A 54 -2.99 -21.41 -4.64
C ILE A 54 -3.83 -22.52 -5.27
N THR A 55 -4.88 -22.12 -6.00
CA THR A 55 -5.62 -23.00 -6.91
C THR A 55 -5.49 -22.41 -8.30
N SER A 56 -4.67 -23.02 -9.14
CA SER A 56 -4.33 -22.53 -10.48
C SER A 56 -3.97 -23.72 -11.37
N LYS A 57 -4.08 -23.56 -12.67
CA LYS A 57 -3.53 -24.49 -13.69
C LYS A 57 -2.02 -24.32 -13.86
N HIS A 58 -1.46 -23.26 -13.32
CA HIS A 58 -0.03 -22.92 -13.35
C HIS A 58 0.57 -23.11 -11.96
N GLU A 59 1.75 -23.70 -11.91
CA GLU A 59 2.55 -23.85 -10.70
C GLU A 59 3.68 -22.80 -10.72
N PRO A 60 3.62 -21.76 -9.86
CA PRO A 60 4.63 -20.69 -9.86
C PRO A 60 5.96 -21.18 -9.29
N ASN A 61 7.06 -20.81 -9.93
CA ASN A 61 8.39 -21.00 -9.38
C ASN A 61 8.71 -19.87 -8.39
N ILE A 62 8.43 -20.10 -7.11
CA ILE A 62 8.55 -19.08 -6.05
C ILE A 62 9.96 -18.50 -5.98
N ARG A 63 11.01 -19.32 -6.06
CA ARG A 63 12.41 -18.84 -6.01
C ARG A 63 12.71 -17.85 -7.13
N SER A 64 12.26 -18.12 -8.34
CA SER A 64 12.47 -17.24 -9.48
C SER A 64 11.69 -15.91 -9.39
N LEU A 65 10.61 -15.87 -8.63
CA LEU A 65 9.84 -14.66 -8.35
C LEU A 65 10.44 -13.82 -7.21
N VAL A 66 11.01 -14.48 -6.20
CA VAL A 66 11.65 -13.83 -5.05
C VAL A 66 13.00 -13.19 -5.43
N SER A 67 13.84 -13.88 -6.19
CA SER A 67 15.20 -13.45 -6.50
C SER A 67 15.30 -12.04 -7.12
N PRO A 68 14.48 -11.63 -8.13
CA PRO A 68 14.53 -10.27 -8.67
C PRO A 68 14.14 -9.18 -7.66
N ILE A 69 13.25 -9.49 -6.73
CA ILE A 69 12.82 -8.56 -5.68
C ILE A 69 13.99 -8.33 -4.71
N LEU A 70 14.62 -9.40 -4.26
CA LEU A 70 15.79 -9.32 -3.38
C LEU A 70 16.99 -8.65 -4.08
N PHE A 71 17.16 -8.85 -5.39
CA PHE A 71 18.22 -8.17 -6.14
C PHE A 71 18.14 -6.64 -6.03
N THR A 72 16.93 -6.08 -5.95
CA THR A 72 16.73 -4.63 -5.84
C THR A 72 16.65 -4.13 -4.40
N ALA A 73 16.06 -4.93 -3.50
CA ALA A 73 15.75 -4.52 -2.14
C ALA A 73 16.79 -5.01 -1.10
N GLU A 74 17.37 -6.19 -1.31
CA GLU A 74 18.34 -6.84 -0.41
C GLU A 74 19.47 -7.50 -1.22
N PRO A 75 20.27 -6.73 -1.97
CA PRO A 75 21.24 -7.28 -2.91
C PRO A 75 22.30 -8.19 -2.29
N GLN A 76 22.50 -8.14 -0.98
CA GLN A 76 23.45 -8.98 -0.26
C GLN A 76 23.00 -10.44 -0.13
N ILE A 77 21.70 -10.74 -0.28
CA ILE A 77 21.16 -12.11 -0.10
C ILE A 77 20.49 -12.69 -1.35
N TYR A 78 20.32 -11.95 -2.43
CA TYR A 78 19.51 -12.39 -3.57
C TYR A 78 20.00 -13.67 -4.26
N HIS A 79 21.27 -14.03 -4.11
CA HIS A 79 21.86 -15.25 -4.63
C HIS A 79 21.72 -16.45 -3.66
N ASP A 80 21.78 -16.19 -2.36
CA ASP A 80 21.91 -17.23 -1.33
C ASP A 80 20.92 -17.00 -0.18
N PHE A 81 19.64 -16.86 -0.53
CA PHE A 81 18.58 -16.82 0.46
C PHE A 81 18.01 -18.23 0.70
N ASP A 82 17.69 -18.50 1.96
CA ASP A 82 16.97 -19.73 2.35
C ASP A 82 15.48 -19.53 2.13
N LEU A 83 14.89 -20.38 1.27
CA LEU A 83 13.47 -20.30 0.91
C LEU A 83 12.70 -21.50 1.46
N GLN A 84 11.73 -21.22 2.32
CA GLN A 84 10.73 -22.18 2.76
C GLN A 84 9.38 -21.87 2.09
N THR A 85 8.72 -22.89 1.58
CA THR A 85 7.39 -22.76 0.96
C THR A 85 6.39 -23.71 1.58
N GLN A 86 5.21 -23.21 1.92
CA GLN A 86 4.07 -23.98 2.41
C GLN A 86 2.81 -23.55 1.64
N ILE A 87 2.62 -24.14 0.48
CA ILE A 87 1.50 -23.82 -0.42
C ILE A 87 0.52 -24.98 -0.45
N THR A 88 -0.76 -24.69 -0.25
CA THR A 88 -1.86 -25.66 -0.33
C THR A 88 -2.91 -25.20 -1.35
N SER A 89 -3.86 -26.06 -1.68
CA SER A 89 -5.04 -25.64 -2.48
C SER A 89 -6.04 -24.88 -1.60
N GLN A 90 -6.79 -23.96 -2.21
CA GLN A 90 -7.84 -23.23 -1.50
C GLN A 90 -8.91 -24.20 -0.95
N SER A 91 -9.39 -23.94 0.27
CA SER A 91 -10.48 -24.70 0.89
C SER A 91 -11.74 -24.70 0.02
N PRO A 92 -12.37 -25.86 -0.20
CA PRO A 92 -13.65 -25.96 -0.90
C PRO A 92 -14.76 -25.10 -0.29
N ASP A 93 -14.75 -24.89 1.03
CA ASP A 93 -15.77 -24.11 1.75
C ASP A 93 -15.68 -22.63 1.40
N ILE A 94 -14.47 -22.09 1.24
CA ILE A 94 -14.25 -20.71 0.79
C ILE A 94 -14.69 -20.55 -0.68
N ALA A 95 -14.44 -21.56 -1.52
CA ALA A 95 -14.84 -21.54 -2.92
C ALA A 95 -16.35 -21.44 -3.11
N LEU A 96 -17.16 -22.10 -2.25
CA LEU A 96 -18.63 -22.06 -2.32
C LEU A 96 -19.22 -20.64 -2.26
N GLY A 97 -18.61 -19.74 -1.49
CA GLY A 97 -19.05 -18.35 -1.37
C GLY A 97 -18.75 -17.53 -2.64
N VAL A 98 -17.57 -17.73 -3.20
CA VAL A 98 -17.05 -16.97 -4.34
C VAL A 98 -17.65 -17.44 -5.67
N ASP A 99 -17.77 -18.75 -5.89
CA ASP A 99 -18.27 -19.34 -7.15
C ASP A 99 -19.75 -19.00 -7.41
N LYS A 100 -20.49 -18.64 -6.35
CA LYS A 100 -21.89 -18.17 -6.43
C LYS A 100 -22.02 -16.64 -6.59
N LYS A 101 -20.95 -15.95 -7.01
CA LYS A 101 -20.88 -14.48 -7.14
C LYS A 101 -21.14 -13.73 -5.81
N GLY A 102 -20.80 -14.34 -4.69
CA GLY A 102 -20.79 -13.73 -3.35
C GLY A 102 -19.36 -13.34 -2.92
N ALA A 103 -19.23 -12.78 -1.71
CA ALA A 103 -17.95 -12.57 -1.06
C ALA A 103 -17.53 -13.83 -0.29
N GLY A 104 -16.26 -14.20 -0.35
CA GLY A 104 -15.69 -15.32 0.41
C GLY A 104 -15.47 -15.02 1.89
N ASP A 105 -15.57 -13.74 2.27
CA ASP A 105 -15.37 -13.28 3.63
C ASP A 105 -16.24 -12.07 3.94
N GLN A 106 -16.38 -11.76 5.22
CA GLN A 106 -16.99 -10.52 5.72
C GLN A 106 -15.92 -9.44 5.90
N GLY A 107 -16.28 -8.16 5.79
CA GLY A 107 -15.32 -7.09 6.01
C GLY A 107 -15.92 -5.70 5.92
N MET A 108 -15.12 -4.71 6.31
CA MET A 108 -15.42 -3.29 6.16
C MET A 108 -14.43 -2.66 5.20
N MET A 109 -14.91 -2.19 4.05
CA MET A 109 -14.08 -1.56 3.03
C MET A 109 -14.25 -0.05 3.07
N HIS A 110 -13.12 0.67 3.02
CA HIS A 110 -13.10 2.12 3.10
C HIS A 110 -12.48 2.73 1.84
N GLY A 111 -13.15 3.72 1.27
CA GLY A 111 -12.64 4.54 0.18
C GLY A 111 -12.56 6.00 0.59
N TYR A 112 -11.51 6.68 0.14
CA TYR A 112 -11.31 8.11 0.36
C TYR A 112 -10.78 8.76 -0.91
N ALA A 113 -11.20 9.99 -1.17
CA ALA A 113 -10.64 10.85 -2.21
C ALA A 113 -10.73 12.30 -1.75
N THR A 114 -9.77 13.13 -2.18
CA THR A 114 -9.73 14.57 -1.91
C THR A 114 -9.19 15.29 -3.13
N SER A 115 -9.62 16.54 -3.34
CA SER A 115 -9.13 17.41 -4.41
C SER A 115 -7.81 18.12 -4.06
N GLU A 116 -7.19 17.82 -2.93
CA GLU A 116 -5.95 18.45 -2.48
C GLU A 116 -4.78 18.25 -3.46
N THR A 117 -4.76 17.14 -4.16
CA THR A 117 -3.72 16.81 -5.13
C THR A 117 -4.32 16.22 -6.40
N THR A 118 -3.59 16.26 -7.50
CA THR A 118 -3.97 15.60 -8.77
C THR A 118 -4.15 14.09 -8.64
N LYS A 119 -3.48 13.47 -7.67
CA LYS A 119 -3.63 12.05 -7.33
C LYS A 119 -4.92 11.76 -6.55
N MET A 120 -5.66 12.80 -6.16
CA MET A 120 -6.86 12.73 -5.32
C MET A 120 -6.58 12.02 -3.98
N LEU A 121 -5.40 12.25 -3.42
CA LEU A 121 -4.91 11.73 -2.14
C LEU A 121 -4.51 12.89 -1.21
N PRO A 122 -4.47 12.67 0.11
CA PRO A 122 -4.08 13.70 1.08
C PRO A 122 -2.69 14.26 0.79
N LEU A 123 -2.54 15.57 0.86
CA LEU A 123 -1.28 16.24 0.52
C LEU A 123 -0.08 15.72 1.33
N PRO A 124 -0.12 15.61 2.68
CA PRO A 124 1.03 15.12 3.43
C PRO A 124 1.40 13.66 3.08
N PHE A 125 0.43 12.83 2.73
CA PHE A 125 0.68 11.46 2.25
C PHE A 125 1.38 11.46 0.89
N VAL A 126 0.94 12.32 -0.04
CA VAL A 126 1.56 12.45 -1.36
C VAL A 126 3.00 12.96 -1.24
N LEU A 127 3.25 13.95 -0.37
CA LEU A 127 4.60 14.47 -0.12
C LEU A 127 5.53 13.39 0.45
N ALA A 128 5.06 12.58 1.40
CA ALA A 128 5.83 11.47 1.95
C ALA A 128 6.13 10.41 0.87
N THR A 129 5.15 10.09 0.01
CA THR A 129 5.32 9.16 -1.11
C THR A 129 6.34 9.67 -2.13
N GLU A 130 6.24 10.94 -2.53
CA GLU A 130 7.20 11.56 -3.47
C GLU A 130 8.63 11.58 -2.91
N ALA A 131 8.77 11.79 -1.58
CA ALA A 131 10.09 11.75 -0.95
C ALA A 131 10.70 10.34 -1.01
N VAL A 132 9.90 9.31 -0.70
CA VAL A 132 10.35 7.91 -0.79
C VAL A 132 10.76 7.55 -2.22
N LEU A 133 9.95 7.88 -3.22
CA LEU A 133 10.27 7.62 -4.63
C LEU A 133 11.57 8.29 -5.07
N ARG A 134 11.87 9.51 -4.56
CA ARG A 134 13.13 10.20 -4.86
C ARG A 134 14.33 9.63 -4.10
N LEU A 135 14.13 8.96 -2.96
CA LEU A 135 15.18 8.20 -2.27
C LEU A 135 15.57 6.93 -3.03
N GLU A 136 14.60 6.33 -3.73
CA GLU A 136 14.77 5.12 -4.53
C GLU A 136 15.47 5.38 -5.88
N ASP A 137 15.68 6.65 -6.25
CA ASP A 137 16.39 7.02 -7.47
C ASP A 137 17.87 6.57 -7.38
N ARG A 138 18.31 5.77 -8.35
CA ARG A 138 19.62 5.10 -8.38
C ARG A 138 20.82 6.06 -8.46
N ASP A 139 20.58 7.34 -8.66
CA ASP A 139 21.61 8.37 -8.64
C ASP A 139 22.21 8.61 -7.25
N HIS A 140 21.59 8.05 -6.19
CA HIS A 140 22.05 8.18 -4.82
C HIS A 140 22.82 6.95 -4.34
N THR A 141 24.08 6.80 -4.78
CA THR A 141 24.93 5.64 -4.44
C THR A 141 25.27 5.52 -2.94
N ALA A 142 25.02 6.56 -2.15
CA ALA A 142 25.26 6.61 -0.70
C ALA A 142 24.13 6.00 0.13
N LEU A 143 22.89 6.00 -0.42
CA LEU A 143 21.70 5.51 0.27
C LEU A 143 21.41 4.06 -0.10
N LEU A 144 20.75 3.34 0.79
CA LEU A 144 20.33 1.95 0.65
C LEU A 144 18.81 1.86 0.65
N PRO A 145 18.24 0.72 0.22
CA PRO A 145 16.83 0.62 -0.13
C PRO A 145 15.82 0.84 1.02
N ASP A 146 16.18 0.55 2.27
CA ASP A 146 15.25 0.69 3.41
C ASP A 146 15.13 2.15 3.84
N ALA A 147 13.93 2.70 3.70
CA ALA A 147 13.66 4.08 4.08
C ALA A 147 12.19 4.31 4.49
N LYS A 148 11.99 5.36 5.29
CA LYS A 148 10.68 5.91 5.66
C LYS A 148 10.71 7.42 5.49
N ALA A 149 9.61 7.99 5.02
CA ALA A 149 9.38 9.43 5.03
C ALA A 149 8.10 9.76 5.78
N GLN A 150 8.12 10.84 6.56
CA GLN A 150 6.97 11.32 7.32
C GLN A 150 6.84 12.83 7.15
N VAL A 151 5.63 13.30 6.88
CA VAL A 151 5.33 14.72 6.71
C VAL A 151 4.23 15.14 7.66
N THR A 152 4.51 16.15 8.47
CA THR A 152 3.52 16.86 9.27
C THR A 152 3.14 18.17 8.55
N TYR A 153 1.86 18.29 8.21
CA TYR A 153 1.32 19.45 7.50
C TYR A 153 0.32 20.23 8.37
N ASP A 154 0.46 21.55 8.42
CA ASP A 154 -0.50 22.41 9.09
C ASP A 154 -1.54 22.94 8.10
N TYR A 155 -2.72 22.33 8.13
CA TYR A 155 -3.86 22.75 7.31
C TYR A 155 -4.37 24.16 7.63
N GLY A 156 -4.16 24.66 8.86
CA GLY A 156 -4.54 26.03 9.23
C GLY A 156 -3.62 27.08 8.62
N LYS A 157 -2.33 26.80 8.62
CA LYS A 157 -1.30 27.69 8.04
C LYS A 157 -0.97 27.35 6.58
N LYS A 158 -1.51 26.25 6.05
CA LYS A 158 -1.24 25.71 4.70
C LYS A 158 0.25 25.57 4.39
N ARG A 159 0.99 24.93 5.31
CA ARG A 159 2.44 24.75 5.19
C ARG A 159 2.91 23.45 5.80
N ILE A 160 4.05 22.98 5.33
CA ILE A 160 4.79 21.89 5.99
C ILE A 160 5.34 22.44 7.32
N ASP A 161 5.08 21.71 8.40
CA ASP A 161 5.64 22.00 9.73
C ASP A 161 6.94 21.22 9.92
N THR A 162 6.89 19.89 9.73
CA THR A 162 8.04 19.00 9.91
C THR A 162 8.11 17.99 8.76
N PHE A 163 9.32 17.76 8.26
CA PHE A 163 9.62 16.71 7.32
C PHE A 163 10.70 15.81 7.89
N LEU A 164 10.41 14.51 8.03
CA LEU A 164 11.33 13.50 8.56
C LEU A 164 11.61 12.46 7.49
N ILE A 165 12.89 12.10 7.32
CA ILE A 165 13.34 10.94 6.56
C ILE A 165 14.24 10.09 7.46
N SER A 166 13.93 8.81 7.56
CA SER A 166 14.82 7.78 8.07
C SER A 166 15.21 6.89 6.90
N THR A 167 16.49 6.84 6.55
CA THR A 167 16.99 6.09 5.40
C THR A 167 18.27 5.34 5.74
N GLN A 168 18.31 4.11 5.29
CA GLN A 168 19.51 3.29 5.35
C GLN A 168 20.61 3.89 4.48
N HIS A 169 21.86 3.82 4.91
CA HIS A 169 23.02 4.34 4.20
C HIS A 169 24.23 3.40 4.34
N LYS A 170 25.16 3.52 3.42
CA LYS A 170 26.44 2.79 3.51
C LYS A 170 27.24 3.21 4.73
N GLU A 171 28.05 2.30 5.26
CA GLU A 171 28.81 2.50 6.48
C GLU A 171 29.89 3.60 6.37
N ASP A 172 30.47 3.74 5.18
CA ASP A 172 31.54 4.68 4.85
C ASP A 172 31.05 6.11 4.52
N VAL A 173 29.73 6.36 4.56
CA VAL A 173 29.14 7.66 4.26
C VAL A 173 29.02 8.52 5.51
N ASP A 174 29.50 9.77 5.44
CA ASP A 174 29.36 10.75 6.53
C ASP A 174 27.84 11.04 6.76
N PRO A 175 27.36 10.96 7.99
CA PRO A 175 25.98 11.34 8.32
C PRO A 175 25.59 12.77 7.88
N LYS A 176 26.55 13.68 7.72
CA LYS A 176 26.32 15.02 7.18
C LYS A 176 25.91 14.98 5.71
N ASP A 177 26.52 14.09 4.93
CA ASP A 177 26.19 13.92 3.51
C ASP A 177 24.80 13.29 3.34
N VAL A 178 24.47 12.30 4.18
CA VAL A 178 23.10 11.72 4.23
C VAL A 178 22.09 12.81 4.55
N ARG A 179 22.37 13.64 5.58
CA ARG A 179 21.49 14.76 5.94
C ARG A 179 21.35 15.78 4.81
N TYR A 180 22.44 16.11 4.13
CA TYR A 180 22.42 17.03 3.00
C TYR A 180 21.55 16.50 1.84
N LEU A 181 21.77 15.25 1.43
CA LEU A 181 20.99 14.58 0.37
C LEU A 181 19.50 14.56 0.70
N CYS A 182 19.14 14.07 1.89
CA CYS A 182 17.73 14.01 2.32
C CYS A 182 17.09 15.40 2.40
N SER A 183 17.83 16.39 2.91
CA SER A 183 17.32 17.78 2.99
C SER A 183 17.05 18.36 1.60
N ARG A 184 17.88 18.05 0.61
CA ARG A 184 17.65 18.46 -0.79
C ARG A 184 16.41 17.79 -1.37
N ILE A 185 16.22 16.48 -1.10
CA ILE A 185 15.03 15.75 -1.54
C ILE A 185 13.77 16.38 -0.94
N MET A 186 13.74 16.62 0.38
CA MET A 186 12.62 17.25 1.07
C MET A 186 12.25 18.62 0.45
N LYS A 187 13.24 19.47 0.23
CA LYS A 187 13.04 20.79 -0.37
C LYS A 187 12.53 20.73 -1.80
N ARG A 188 13.10 19.87 -2.64
CA ARG A 188 12.63 19.65 -4.01
C ARG A 188 11.19 19.11 -4.05
N VAL A 189 10.81 18.24 -3.10
CA VAL A 189 9.42 17.78 -2.97
C VAL A 189 8.53 18.95 -2.59
N ALA A 190 8.89 19.75 -1.59
CA ALA A 190 8.10 20.92 -1.19
C ALA A 190 7.94 21.92 -2.34
N GLU A 191 9.02 22.27 -3.02
CA GLU A 191 9.07 23.15 -4.18
C GLU A 191 8.13 22.67 -5.30
N SER A 192 8.14 21.37 -5.62
CA SER A 192 7.30 20.79 -6.69
C SER A 192 5.80 20.91 -6.42
N TYR A 193 5.39 21.20 -5.18
CA TYR A 193 4.02 21.47 -4.76
C TYR A 193 3.78 22.94 -4.37
N GLY A 194 4.75 23.84 -4.62
CA GLY A 194 4.65 25.27 -4.30
C GLY A 194 4.55 25.55 -2.79
N LEU A 195 5.16 24.69 -1.97
CA LEU A 195 5.12 24.80 -0.51
C LEU A 195 6.38 25.45 0.05
N ASN A 196 6.32 25.78 1.33
CA ASN A 196 7.44 26.37 2.07
C ASN A 196 8.63 25.40 2.19
N GLU A 197 9.83 25.95 2.29
CA GLU A 197 11.08 25.19 2.51
C GLU A 197 11.68 25.37 3.91
N ASP A 198 11.11 26.27 4.73
CA ASP A 198 11.53 26.61 6.08
C ASP A 198 10.86 25.73 7.16
N PHE A 199 10.62 24.48 6.83
CA PHE A 199 10.10 23.48 7.75
C PHE A 199 11.22 22.86 8.59
N ARG A 200 10.85 22.23 9.71
CA ARG A 200 11.77 21.46 10.53
C ARG A 200 12.22 20.20 9.78
N VAL A 201 13.54 20.11 9.51
CA VAL A 201 14.18 18.97 8.84
C VAL A 201 14.70 17.98 9.88
N LEU A 202 14.24 16.73 9.81
CA LEU A 202 14.72 15.60 10.60
C LEU A 202 15.24 14.52 9.67
N VAL A 203 16.50 14.08 9.86
CA VAL A 203 17.11 12.99 9.08
C VAL A 203 17.80 12.06 10.05
N ASN A 204 17.45 10.78 10.01
CA ASN A 204 17.98 9.75 10.90
C ASN A 204 18.15 10.28 12.33
N PRO A 205 17.07 10.67 13.04
CA PRO A 205 17.19 11.39 14.31
C PRO A 205 17.90 10.58 15.41
N THR A 206 17.97 9.26 15.26
CA THR A 206 18.73 8.35 16.15
C THR A 206 20.23 8.29 15.78
N GLY A 207 20.64 8.93 14.68
CA GLY A 207 22.03 9.03 14.21
C GLY A 207 22.32 8.06 13.06
N ARG A 208 22.82 6.86 13.36
CA ARG A 208 23.29 5.88 12.37
C ARG A 208 22.15 4.94 11.95
N PHE A 209 22.04 4.68 10.61
CA PHE A 209 21.12 3.68 10.06
C PHE A 209 21.83 2.91 8.94
N VAL A 210 22.74 2.01 9.30
CA VAL A 210 23.53 1.17 8.37
C VAL A 210 22.92 -0.22 8.24
N THR A 211 22.54 -0.85 9.36
CA THR A 211 21.81 -2.10 9.33
C THR A 211 20.33 -1.79 9.12
N GLY A 212 19.78 -2.23 8.00
CA GLY A 212 18.38 -2.02 7.60
C GLY A 212 17.81 -3.28 6.96
N GLY A 213 16.62 -3.15 6.38
CA GLY A 213 15.93 -4.24 5.71
C GLY A 213 15.66 -5.42 6.62
N SER A 214 15.72 -6.62 6.06
CA SER A 214 15.44 -7.89 6.75
C SER A 214 16.40 -8.18 7.92
N PHE A 215 17.61 -7.62 7.90
CA PHE A 215 18.59 -7.76 8.99
C PHE A 215 18.24 -6.92 10.22
N ALA A 216 17.58 -5.79 10.03
CA ALA A 216 17.14 -4.94 11.13
C ALA A 216 15.80 -5.37 11.71
N ASP A 217 14.82 -5.71 10.86
CA ASP A 217 13.45 -6.00 11.29
C ASP A 217 12.84 -7.15 10.47
N THR A 218 11.89 -7.85 11.07
CA THR A 218 11.14 -8.91 10.40
C THR A 218 10.06 -8.29 9.50
N GLY A 219 10.10 -8.62 8.21
CA GLY A 219 9.05 -8.27 7.27
C GLY A 219 7.95 -9.31 7.22
N VAL A 220 6.70 -8.87 7.06
CA VAL A 220 5.53 -9.72 6.83
C VAL A 220 4.56 -9.01 5.89
N THR A 221 3.97 -9.76 4.96
CA THR A 221 2.93 -9.26 4.04
C THR A 221 1.78 -8.59 4.81
N GLY A 222 1.30 -7.45 4.32
CA GLY A 222 0.11 -6.79 4.84
C GLY A 222 0.30 -6.01 6.14
N ARG A 223 1.53 -5.69 6.54
CA ARG A 223 1.81 -4.88 7.73
C ARG A 223 1.96 -3.38 7.45
N LYS A 224 1.82 -2.94 6.20
CA LYS A 224 1.89 -1.53 5.78
C LYS A 224 0.60 -1.02 5.14
N ILE A 225 -0.55 -1.53 5.60
CA ILE A 225 -1.87 -1.26 5.05
C ILE A 225 -2.28 0.22 5.08
N ILE A 226 -1.76 1.02 5.99
CA ILE A 226 -2.01 2.47 6.06
C ILE A 226 -1.21 3.19 4.97
N CYS A 227 0.04 2.76 4.71
CA CYS A 227 0.85 3.24 3.59
C CYS A 227 0.25 2.83 2.24
N ASP A 228 -0.42 1.68 2.17
CA ASP A 228 -1.08 1.18 0.96
C ASP A 228 -2.37 1.94 0.62
N THR A 229 -2.91 2.71 1.55
CA THR A 229 -4.22 3.36 1.40
C THR A 229 -4.12 4.89 1.42
N TYR A 230 -4.36 5.54 2.56
CA TYR A 230 -4.59 6.98 2.61
C TYR A 230 -3.77 7.69 3.70
N GLY A 231 -2.70 7.06 4.21
CA GLY A 231 -1.79 7.66 5.18
C GLY A 231 -2.45 8.07 6.51
N GLY A 232 -3.52 7.38 6.91
CA GLY A 232 -4.20 7.60 8.20
C GLY A 232 -5.35 8.62 8.18
N VAL A 233 -5.61 9.30 7.06
CA VAL A 233 -6.75 10.24 6.93
C VAL A 233 -8.10 9.51 6.96
N CYS A 234 -8.15 8.30 6.41
CA CYS A 234 -9.35 7.47 6.37
C CYS A 234 -9.21 6.27 7.29
N ARG A 235 -10.33 5.74 7.73
CA ARG A 235 -10.38 4.46 8.43
C ARG A 235 -9.92 3.34 7.52
N HIS A 236 -9.47 2.23 8.11
CA HIS A 236 -9.08 1.01 7.42
C HIS A 236 -9.87 -0.17 7.98
N GLY A 237 -10.24 -1.12 7.13
CA GLY A 237 -10.97 -2.33 7.54
C GLY A 237 -10.08 -3.44 8.10
N GLY A 238 -8.76 -3.33 7.93
CA GLY A 238 -7.77 -4.30 8.41
C GLY A 238 -7.25 -5.27 7.34
N GLY A 239 -7.96 -5.45 6.22
CA GLY A 239 -7.57 -6.38 5.16
C GLY A 239 -6.36 -5.90 4.34
N ALA A 240 -5.36 -6.75 4.18
CA ALA A 240 -4.22 -6.51 3.30
C ALA A 240 -4.61 -6.74 1.83
N PHE A 241 -3.94 -6.03 0.91
CA PHE A 241 -4.14 -6.17 -0.54
C PHE A 241 -3.17 -7.17 -1.16
N SER A 242 -1.89 -7.07 -0.79
CA SER A 242 -0.82 -7.89 -1.35
C SER A 242 -1.07 -9.37 -1.15
N GLY A 243 -0.71 -10.18 -2.14
CA GLY A 243 -0.84 -11.63 -2.10
C GLY A 243 -2.25 -12.17 -2.40
N LYS A 244 -3.22 -11.33 -2.71
CA LYS A 244 -4.63 -11.70 -2.89
C LYS A 244 -5.10 -11.47 -4.32
N ASP A 245 -5.74 -12.47 -4.93
CA ASP A 245 -6.40 -12.36 -6.24
C ASP A 245 -7.69 -11.50 -6.18
N PRO A 246 -8.25 -11.06 -7.32
CA PRO A 246 -9.42 -10.17 -7.34
C PRO A 246 -10.71 -10.74 -6.72
N THR A 247 -10.79 -12.04 -6.42
CA THR A 247 -11.96 -12.62 -5.73
C THR A 247 -11.96 -12.34 -4.22
N LYS A 248 -10.83 -11.93 -3.67
CA LYS A 248 -10.69 -11.55 -2.27
C LYS A 248 -11.24 -10.14 -2.07
N VAL A 249 -12.30 -10.04 -1.28
CA VAL A 249 -13.05 -8.79 -1.04
C VAL A 249 -12.20 -7.71 -0.36
N ASP A 250 -11.22 -8.07 0.44
CA ASP A 250 -10.28 -7.14 1.05
C ASP A 250 -9.63 -6.23 0.01
N ARG A 251 -9.24 -6.78 -1.13
CA ARG A 251 -8.63 -6.06 -2.25
C ARG A 251 -9.65 -5.43 -3.17
N SER A 252 -10.54 -6.22 -3.75
CA SER A 252 -11.52 -5.75 -4.75
C SER A 252 -12.53 -4.79 -4.17
N GLY A 253 -13.02 -5.04 -2.96
CA GLY A 253 -13.97 -4.16 -2.28
C GLY A 253 -13.34 -2.82 -1.88
N ALA A 254 -12.07 -2.80 -1.42
CA ALA A 254 -11.35 -1.56 -1.14
C ALA A 254 -11.09 -0.74 -2.42
N TYR A 255 -10.74 -1.39 -3.52
CA TYR A 255 -10.54 -0.72 -4.81
C TYR A 255 -11.85 -0.14 -5.36
N MET A 256 -12.96 -0.85 -5.20
CA MET A 256 -14.29 -0.34 -5.56
C MET A 256 -14.68 0.85 -4.68
N ALA A 257 -14.48 0.77 -3.37
CA ALA A 257 -14.73 1.88 -2.45
C ALA A 257 -13.91 3.14 -2.83
N ARG A 258 -12.63 2.95 -3.21
CA ARG A 258 -11.77 4.02 -3.74
C ARG A 258 -12.33 4.61 -5.04
N LYS A 259 -12.75 3.78 -6.00
CA LYS A 259 -13.36 4.23 -7.26
C LYS A 259 -14.60 5.08 -7.01
N ILE A 260 -15.49 4.63 -6.13
CA ILE A 260 -16.70 5.38 -5.76
C ILE A 260 -16.32 6.71 -5.11
N ALA A 261 -15.40 6.72 -4.16
CA ALA A 261 -14.94 7.94 -3.50
C ALA A 261 -14.37 8.96 -4.51
N LYS A 262 -13.59 8.50 -5.51
CA LYS A 262 -13.07 9.36 -6.59
C LYS A 262 -14.20 9.98 -7.42
N VAL A 263 -15.19 9.19 -7.83
CA VAL A 263 -16.36 9.68 -8.58
C VAL A 263 -17.09 10.74 -7.75
N CYS A 264 -17.38 10.44 -6.49
CA CYS A 264 -18.04 11.39 -5.59
C CYS A 264 -17.26 12.69 -5.40
N CYS A 265 -15.93 12.62 -5.30
CA CYS A 265 -15.08 13.80 -5.13
C CYS A 265 -15.07 14.69 -6.38
N VAL A 266 -15.19 14.10 -7.58
CA VAL A 266 -15.27 14.88 -8.84
C VAL A 266 -16.65 15.49 -9.07
N THR A 267 -17.72 14.76 -8.74
CA THR A 267 -19.11 15.18 -9.02
C THR A 267 -19.71 16.10 -7.96
N ASP A 268 -19.12 16.13 -6.77
CA ASP A 268 -19.58 16.95 -5.65
C ASP A 268 -18.64 18.16 -5.47
N SER A 269 -19.21 19.34 -5.24
CA SER A 269 -18.47 20.57 -4.92
C SER A 269 -17.70 20.49 -3.57
N ARG A 270 -17.80 19.40 -2.84
CA ARG A 270 -17.04 19.13 -1.63
C ARG A 270 -15.64 18.63 -1.96
N ASN A 271 -14.65 19.22 -1.29
CA ASN A 271 -13.22 18.93 -1.53
C ASN A 271 -12.77 17.53 -1.10
N ALA A 272 -13.63 16.71 -0.46
CA ALA A 272 -13.30 15.36 -0.06
C ALA A 272 -14.53 14.45 0.05
N ALA A 273 -14.38 13.17 -0.33
CA ALA A 273 -15.39 12.14 -0.21
C ALA A 273 -14.84 10.91 0.52
N ARG A 274 -15.63 10.37 1.45
CA ARG A 274 -15.39 9.09 2.13
C ARG A 274 -16.50 8.12 1.81
N CYS A 275 -16.15 6.89 1.53
CA CYS A 275 -17.08 5.81 1.29
C CYS A 275 -16.70 4.60 2.18
N SER A 276 -17.67 4.04 2.90
CA SER A 276 -17.49 2.84 3.71
C SER A 276 -18.54 1.81 3.33
N TRP A 277 -18.11 0.57 3.15
CA TRP A 277 -18.97 -0.52 2.71
C TRP A 277 -18.77 -1.77 3.56
N PRO A 278 -19.82 -2.29 4.24
CA PRO A 278 -19.78 -3.63 4.84
C PRO A 278 -20.07 -4.71 3.79
N THR A 279 -19.30 -5.78 3.80
CA THR A 279 -19.55 -6.98 3.00
C THR A 279 -19.81 -8.15 3.93
N PRO A 280 -21.07 -8.56 4.18
CA PRO A 280 -21.35 -9.82 4.85
C PRO A 280 -21.08 -10.99 3.92
N SER A 281 -20.40 -12.02 4.42
CA SER A 281 -20.27 -13.30 3.71
C SER A 281 -21.66 -13.84 3.35
N ALA A 282 -21.88 -14.27 2.11
CA ALA A 282 -23.11 -14.88 1.63
C ALA A 282 -24.31 -13.96 1.29
N TRP A 283 -24.10 -12.69 0.99
CA TRP A 283 -25.23 -11.83 0.62
C TRP A 283 -25.66 -12.01 -0.85
N LYS A 284 -26.79 -12.71 -1.04
CA LYS A 284 -27.42 -12.95 -2.36
C LYS A 284 -28.57 -11.99 -2.70
N ASN A 285 -29.11 -11.22 -1.76
CA ASN A 285 -30.34 -10.43 -1.98
C ASN A 285 -30.08 -8.93 -2.09
N ARG A 286 -30.30 -8.37 -3.27
CA ARG A 286 -30.22 -6.94 -3.59
C ARG A 286 -31.28 -6.06 -2.89
N SER A 287 -32.23 -6.61 -2.17
CA SER A 287 -33.39 -5.89 -1.64
C SER A 287 -33.18 -5.23 -0.26
N ALA A 288 -32.05 -5.49 0.40
CA ALA A 288 -31.74 -4.86 1.69
C ALA A 288 -30.33 -4.24 1.61
N SER A 289 -30.24 -2.99 1.18
CA SER A 289 -29.03 -2.18 1.23
C SER A 289 -28.89 -1.58 2.65
N PRO A 290 -27.97 -2.08 3.49
CA PRO A 290 -27.67 -1.39 4.74
C PRO A 290 -26.68 -0.24 4.47
N TRP A 291 -27.16 0.79 3.84
CA TRP A 291 -26.47 2.07 3.78
C TRP A 291 -26.58 2.73 5.15
N THR A 292 -25.72 2.39 6.07
CA THR A 292 -25.66 3.04 7.36
C THR A 292 -24.71 4.24 7.34
N HIS A 293 -25.31 5.44 7.26
CA HIS A 293 -24.99 6.64 8.04
C HIS A 293 -23.63 7.33 7.91
N SER A 294 -22.97 7.35 6.76
CA SER A 294 -21.92 8.36 6.55
C SER A 294 -21.84 8.93 5.11
N ILE A 295 -22.78 8.62 4.25
CA ILE A 295 -23.03 9.39 3.03
C ILE A 295 -24.03 10.47 3.40
N PRO A 296 -23.68 11.77 3.28
CA PRO A 296 -24.67 12.82 3.47
C PRO A 296 -25.82 12.63 2.50
N ALA A 297 -27.06 12.79 2.97
CA ALA A 297 -28.32 12.44 2.34
C ALA A 297 -28.70 13.27 1.09
N ARG A 298 -27.75 13.56 0.18
CA ARG A 298 -28.03 14.27 -1.08
C ARG A 298 -27.21 13.70 -2.24
N PHE A 299 -27.51 12.46 -2.65
CA PHE A 299 -27.18 11.98 -3.99
C PHE A 299 -28.41 11.99 -4.86
N PRO A 300 -28.35 12.55 -6.08
CA PRO A 300 -29.45 12.43 -7.01
C PRO A 300 -29.64 10.93 -7.39
N PRO A 301 -30.86 10.41 -7.40
CA PRO A 301 -31.17 9.00 -7.66
C PRO A 301 -30.59 8.43 -8.96
N ARG A 302 -30.26 9.29 -9.93
CA ARG A 302 -29.75 8.92 -11.26
C ARG A 302 -28.32 8.36 -11.29
N ILE A 303 -27.50 8.63 -10.26
CA ILE A 303 -26.14 8.04 -10.19
C ILE A 303 -26.20 6.58 -9.77
N TRP A 304 -27.27 6.14 -9.14
CA TRP A 304 -27.49 4.79 -8.65
C TRP A 304 -27.90 3.78 -9.72
N SER A 305 -28.73 4.21 -10.69
CA SER A 305 -29.28 3.31 -11.69
C SER A 305 -28.34 3.03 -12.87
N ALA A 306 -27.53 4.01 -13.28
CA ALA A 306 -26.68 3.89 -14.47
C ALA A 306 -25.24 3.37 -14.19
N GLY A 307 -24.72 3.49 -12.97
CA GLY A 307 -23.35 3.10 -12.63
C GLY A 307 -23.20 1.73 -12.00
N PHE A 308 -24.26 1.18 -11.41
CA PHE A 308 -24.21 -0.07 -10.66
C PHE A 308 -24.42 -1.32 -11.53
N GLU A 309 -25.23 -1.24 -12.56
CA GLU A 309 -25.48 -2.40 -13.45
C GLU A 309 -24.32 -2.69 -14.39
N SER A 310 -23.52 -1.69 -14.77
CA SER A 310 -22.34 -1.87 -15.63
C SER A 310 -21.04 -2.16 -14.87
N ILE A 311 -21.04 -2.16 -13.53
CA ILE A 311 -19.84 -2.35 -12.70
C ILE A 311 -19.81 -3.75 -12.05
N MET A 312 -20.91 -4.50 -12.14
CA MET A 312 -21.06 -5.85 -11.54
C MET A 312 -21.00 -6.99 -12.57
N ILE A 313 -20.45 -6.76 -13.77
CA ILE A 313 -20.17 -7.79 -14.76
C ILE A 313 -18.66 -8.01 -14.87
#